data_22c144304b560ed3967c61708e585793
#
_entry.id   22c144304b560ed3967c61708e585793
#
_cell.length_a   1.000
_cell.length_b   1.000
_cell.length_c   1.000
_cell.angle_alpha   90.00
_cell.angle_beta   90.00
_cell.angle_gamma   90.00
#
_symmetry.space_group_name_H-M   'P 1'
#
loop_
_entity.id
_entity.type
_entity.pdbx_description
1 polymer ?
#
loop_
_entity_poly.entity_id
_entity_poly.type
_entity_poly.pdbx_seq_one_letter_code
_entity_poly.pdbx_strand_id
1 'polypeptide(L)'
;MDEVLALSDVGVRRGSSWILSGVSWTVRPGEQWVVLGPNGAGKSTLMAIAAGRTFPTVGVVDILGERLGRTDTSELRTRIGVVGAGTPAIPPRERVRDAVVTAAYGINGRWRESYDDADLARADALLSRLGVAHLAERRYGTLSDGERKRTQIARALMADPELCLWDEPAAGLDLGAREELLARLTRMAADPHAPATVLVTHHVEEIPQGTTHALILREGTVVGMGPLEDALDDVTLSRAYGTPIRVFRVGERWTAQASHA
;
A
#
# COMPACT_ATOMS: atom_id res chain seq x y z
N MET A 1 9.52 4.07 19.02
CA MET A 1 9.87 4.61 17.68
C MET A 1 8.81 5.62 17.31
N ASP A 2 9.22 6.86 17.04
CA ASP A 2 8.23 7.92 16.73
C ASP A 2 7.84 7.96 15.25
N GLU A 3 8.55 7.25 14.38
CA GLU A 3 8.37 7.24 12.94
C GLU A 3 8.61 5.84 12.35
N VAL A 4 7.71 5.39 11.47
CA VAL A 4 7.88 4.11 10.75
C VAL A 4 8.47 4.32 9.36
N LEU A 5 8.34 5.54 8.82
CA LEU A 5 8.95 5.94 7.55
C LEU A 5 9.31 7.42 7.64
N ALA A 6 10.54 7.78 7.32
CA ALA A 6 10.98 9.16 7.20
C ALA A 6 11.84 9.36 5.95
N LEU A 7 11.42 10.26 5.10
CA LEU A 7 12.13 10.74 3.93
C LEU A 7 12.54 12.18 4.14
N SER A 8 13.83 12.50 3.91
CA SER A 8 14.36 13.86 4.02
C SER A 8 15.03 14.24 2.72
N ASP A 9 14.44 15.22 2.01
CA ASP A 9 14.91 15.77 0.75
C ASP A 9 15.26 14.71 -0.31
N VAL A 10 14.38 13.72 -0.45
CA VAL A 10 14.61 12.55 -1.29
C VAL A 10 14.38 12.89 -2.75
N GLY A 11 15.39 12.56 -3.56
CA GLY A 11 15.31 12.63 -5.02
C GLY A 11 15.75 11.32 -5.67
N VAL A 12 15.10 10.97 -6.77
CA VAL A 12 15.44 9.82 -7.61
C VAL A 12 15.61 10.27 -9.04
N ARG A 13 16.77 9.95 -9.61
CA ARG A 13 17.10 10.27 -11.00
C ARG A 13 17.20 8.99 -11.82
N ARG A 14 16.66 9.01 -13.03
CA ARG A 14 16.79 7.93 -14.00
C ARG A 14 17.26 8.53 -15.33
N GLY A 15 18.52 8.26 -15.70
CA GLY A 15 19.17 8.95 -16.80
C GLY A 15 19.31 10.46 -16.51
N SER A 16 18.80 11.31 -17.39
CA SER A 16 18.78 12.77 -17.23
C SER A 16 17.58 13.33 -16.46
N SER A 17 16.56 12.52 -16.24
CA SER A 17 15.27 12.97 -15.69
C SER A 17 15.13 12.66 -14.20
N TRP A 18 14.61 13.60 -13.44
CA TRP A 18 14.19 13.40 -12.07
C TRP A 18 12.80 12.74 -12.05
N ILE A 19 12.69 11.59 -11.36
CA ILE A 19 11.42 10.89 -11.13
C ILE A 19 10.79 11.37 -9.83
N LEU A 20 11.62 11.64 -8.82
CA LEU A 20 11.24 12.31 -7.56
C LEU A 20 12.26 13.41 -7.29
N SER A 21 11.80 14.53 -6.72
CA SER A 21 12.65 15.68 -6.41
C SER A 21 12.20 16.36 -5.11
N GLY A 22 13.11 16.42 -4.12
CA GLY A 22 12.89 17.14 -2.88
C GLY A 22 11.74 16.61 -2.02
N VAL A 23 11.50 15.30 -2.03
CA VAL A 23 10.40 14.70 -1.26
C VAL A 23 10.84 14.54 0.21
N SER A 24 10.15 15.29 1.09
CA SER A 24 10.25 15.09 2.55
C SER A 24 8.90 14.64 3.06
N TRP A 25 8.85 13.50 3.76
CA TRP A 25 7.62 12.85 4.19
C TRP A 25 7.86 11.97 5.39
N THR A 26 6.95 12.02 6.37
CA THR A 26 7.02 11.20 7.59
C THR A 26 5.70 10.47 7.80
N VAL A 27 5.79 9.18 8.14
CA VAL A 27 4.65 8.34 8.55
C VAL A 27 4.92 7.85 9.97
N ARG A 28 3.92 8.00 10.85
CA ARG A 28 3.99 7.55 12.25
C ARG A 28 3.20 6.25 12.45
N PRO A 29 3.48 5.52 13.54
CA PRO A 29 2.71 4.33 13.89
C PRO A 29 1.20 4.61 13.93
N GLY A 30 0.40 3.71 13.34
CA GLY A 30 -1.06 3.81 13.30
C GLY A 30 -1.62 4.80 12.27
N GLU A 31 -0.80 5.65 11.64
CA GLU A 31 -1.29 6.53 10.58
C GLU A 31 -1.71 5.74 9.34
N GLN A 32 -2.82 6.17 8.73
CA GLN A 32 -3.38 5.62 7.51
C GLN A 32 -3.27 6.66 6.40
N TRP A 33 -2.32 6.48 5.51
CA TRP A 33 -2.00 7.42 4.44
C TRP A 33 -2.58 7.00 3.09
N VAL A 34 -3.05 7.97 2.32
CA VAL A 34 -3.27 7.81 0.89
C VAL A 34 -2.26 8.65 0.11
N VAL A 35 -1.66 8.06 -0.92
CA VAL A 35 -0.80 8.77 -1.89
C VAL A 35 -1.56 8.88 -3.21
N LEU A 36 -1.86 10.10 -3.61
CA LEU A 36 -2.61 10.45 -4.82
C LEU A 36 -1.73 11.15 -5.85
N GLY A 37 -2.17 11.15 -7.09
CA GLY A 37 -1.55 11.87 -8.19
C GLY A 37 -1.74 11.16 -9.53
N PRO A 38 -1.55 11.87 -10.65
CA PRO A 38 -1.70 11.32 -11.98
C PRO A 38 -0.70 10.20 -12.28
N ASN A 39 -0.94 9.46 -13.37
CA ASN A 39 0.02 8.48 -13.84
C ASN A 39 1.34 9.18 -14.20
N GLY A 40 2.46 8.56 -13.83
CA GLY A 40 3.79 9.15 -14.02
C GLY A 40 4.21 10.15 -12.95
N ALA A 41 3.39 10.46 -11.93
CA ALA A 41 3.75 11.40 -10.86
C ALA A 41 4.87 10.92 -9.93
N GLY A 42 5.35 9.67 -10.04
CA GLY A 42 6.43 9.11 -9.20
C GLY A 42 5.94 8.22 -8.06
N LYS A 43 4.64 7.95 -7.93
CA LYS A 43 4.03 7.17 -6.83
C LYS A 43 4.68 5.80 -6.65
N SER A 44 4.79 4.99 -7.70
CA SER A 44 5.40 3.65 -7.61
C SER A 44 6.90 3.70 -7.29
N THR A 45 7.61 4.77 -7.69
CA THR A 45 9.01 4.98 -7.29
C THR A 45 9.10 5.33 -5.80
N LEU A 46 8.21 6.18 -5.30
CA LEU A 46 8.10 6.49 -3.87
C LEU A 46 7.82 5.22 -3.06
N MET A 47 6.88 4.38 -3.51
CA MET A 47 6.58 3.09 -2.88
C MET A 47 7.76 2.12 -2.91
N ALA A 48 8.52 2.06 -4.00
CA ALA A 48 9.71 1.22 -4.09
C ALA A 48 10.80 1.65 -3.10
N ILE A 49 10.93 2.95 -2.83
CA ILE A 49 11.82 3.49 -1.78
C ILE A 49 11.28 3.09 -0.40
N ALA A 50 10.01 3.37 -0.11
CA ALA A 50 9.38 3.04 1.16
C ALA A 50 9.43 1.53 1.48
N ALA A 51 9.45 0.68 0.45
CA ALA A 51 9.62 -0.78 0.57
C ALA A 51 11.10 -1.22 0.70
N GLY A 52 12.07 -0.31 0.75
CA GLY A 52 13.49 -0.64 0.78
C GLY A 52 13.99 -1.38 -0.46
N ARG A 53 13.31 -1.21 -1.62
CA ARG A 53 13.64 -1.90 -2.88
C ARG A 53 14.46 -1.06 -3.84
N THR A 54 14.42 0.25 -3.66
CA THR A 54 15.14 1.23 -4.48
C THR A 54 15.80 2.24 -3.56
N PHE A 55 17.03 2.61 -3.86
CA PHE A 55 17.77 3.64 -3.13
C PHE A 55 17.52 5.02 -3.75
N PRO A 56 17.46 6.08 -2.94
CA PRO A 56 17.40 7.44 -3.47
C PRO A 56 18.73 7.82 -4.14
N THR A 57 18.67 8.73 -5.10
CA THR A 57 19.88 9.34 -5.69
C THR A 57 20.46 10.41 -4.77
N VAL A 58 19.59 11.15 -4.08
CA VAL A 58 19.91 12.16 -3.06
C VAL A 58 18.90 12.08 -1.93
N GLY A 59 19.27 12.63 -0.78
CA GLY A 59 18.44 12.64 0.42
C GLY A 59 18.65 11.41 1.31
N VAL A 60 17.86 11.32 2.35
CA VAL A 60 17.96 10.27 3.37
C VAL A 60 16.61 9.60 3.55
N VAL A 61 16.65 8.28 3.74
CA VAL A 61 15.46 7.46 4.01
C VAL A 61 15.71 6.60 5.23
N ASP A 62 14.86 6.73 6.22
CA ASP A 62 14.83 5.87 7.39
C ASP A 62 13.49 5.09 7.39
N ILE A 63 13.54 3.78 7.55
CA ILE A 63 12.39 2.88 7.54
C ILE A 63 12.47 2.02 8.80
N LEU A 64 11.45 2.08 9.65
CA LEU A 64 11.38 1.32 10.91
C LEU A 64 12.63 1.51 11.80
N GLY A 65 13.17 2.73 11.80
CA GLY A 65 14.38 3.10 12.54
C GLY A 65 15.69 2.75 11.85
N GLU A 66 15.65 2.11 10.70
CA GLU A 66 16.81 1.66 9.95
C GLU A 66 17.11 2.56 8.76
N ARG A 67 18.36 3.04 8.64
CA ARG A 67 18.77 3.89 7.53
C ARG A 67 19.03 3.08 6.27
N LEU A 68 18.27 3.38 5.23
CA LEU A 68 18.42 2.74 3.92
C LEU A 68 19.83 3.01 3.36
N GLY A 69 20.52 1.92 2.97
CA GLY A 69 21.91 1.96 2.52
C GLY A 69 22.96 1.72 3.61
N ARG A 70 22.55 1.58 4.88
CA ARG A 70 23.43 1.22 6.00
C ARG A 70 23.03 -0.07 6.73
N THR A 71 21.86 -0.60 6.38
CA THR A 71 21.24 -1.77 7.02
C THR A 71 21.00 -2.87 5.98
N ASP A 72 20.97 -4.13 6.43
CA ASP A 72 20.51 -5.25 5.61
C ASP A 72 19.03 -5.11 5.29
N THR A 73 18.73 -4.84 4.04
CA THR A 73 17.35 -4.65 3.58
C THR A 73 16.55 -5.96 3.54
N SER A 74 17.18 -7.12 3.71
CA SER A 74 16.50 -8.41 3.70
C SER A 74 15.67 -8.59 4.97
N GLU A 75 16.25 -8.28 6.14
CA GLU A 75 15.56 -8.30 7.42
C GLU A 75 14.48 -7.21 7.49
N LEU A 76 14.83 -5.99 7.07
CA LEU A 76 13.90 -4.87 7.03
C LEU A 76 12.63 -5.20 6.24
N ARG A 77 12.76 -5.86 5.09
CA ARG A 77 11.62 -6.21 4.23
C ARG A 77 10.66 -7.23 4.83
N THR A 78 11.07 -8.02 5.80
CA THR A 78 10.17 -8.95 6.51
C THR A 78 9.19 -8.21 7.41
N ARG A 79 9.54 -6.99 7.84
CA ARG A 79 8.71 -6.11 8.68
C ARG A 79 7.80 -5.19 7.87
N ILE A 80 7.84 -5.28 6.52
CA ILE A 80 7.05 -4.45 5.61
C ILE A 80 6.13 -5.33 4.78
N GLY A 81 4.82 -5.14 4.92
CA GLY A 81 3.81 -5.80 4.08
C GLY A 81 3.62 -5.05 2.76
N VAL A 82 3.84 -5.69 1.63
CA VAL A 82 3.74 -5.02 0.32
C VAL A 82 2.78 -5.75 -0.61
N VAL A 83 1.86 -5.00 -1.22
CA VAL A 83 1.00 -5.46 -2.32
C VAL A 83 1.12 -4.49 -3.49
N GLY A 84 1.33 -5.00 -4.69
CA GLY A 84 1.44 -4.19 -5.90
C GLY A 84 2.66 -4.55 -6.74
N ALA A 85 3.19 -3.56 -7.46
CA ALA A 85 4.34 -3.75 -8.33
C ALA A 85 5.57 -4.25 -7.56
N GLY A 86 6.18 -5.33 -8.06
CA GLY A 86 7.35 -5.96 -7.43
C GLY A 86 7.02 -6.90 -6.27
N THR A 87 5.75 -7.16 -5.94
CA THR A 87 5.39 -8.28 -5.05
C THR A 87 5.76 -9.59 -5.74
N PRO A 88 6.47 -10.52 -5.06
CA PRO A 88 6.80 -11.81 -5.66
C PRO A 88 5.56 -12.55 -6.13
N ALA A 89 5.63 -13.12 -7.32
CA ALA A 89 4.50 -13.86 -7.90
C ALA A 89 4.19 -15.12 -7.07
N ILE A 90 2.93 -15.30 -6.72
CA ILE A 90 2.45 -16.53 -6.09
C ILE A 90 2.30 -17.58 -7.17
N PRO A 91 2.87 -18.80 -7.00
CA PRO A 91 2.74 -19.86 -7.99
C PRO A 91 1.25 -20.22 -8.23
N PRO A 92 0.78 -20.32 -9.49
CA PRO A 92 -0.65 -20.57 -9.78
C PRO A 92 -1.20 -21.90 -9.23
N ARG A 93 -0.31 -22.87 -8.99
CA ARG A 93 -0.67 -24.19 -8.47
C ARG A 93 -0.75 -24.25 -6.94
N GLU A 94 -0.24 -23.23 -6.25
CA GLU A 94 -0.25 -23.13 -4.80
C GLU A 94 -1.68 -23.04 -4.27
N ARG A 95 -1.96 -23.67 -3.12
CA ARG A 95 -3.23 -23.45 -2.42
C ARG A 95 -3.24 -22.06 -1.79
N VAL A 96 -4.41 -21.46 -1.70
CA VAL A 96 -4.57 -20.12 -1.12
C VAL A 96 -4.02 -20.05 0.30
N ARG A 97 -4.33 -21.05 1.16
CA ARG A 97 -3.76 -21.13 2.51
C ARG A 97 -2.24 -21.22 2.50
N ASP A 98 -1.70 -22.11 1.67
CA ASP A 98 -0.25 -22.30 1.55
C ASP A 98 0.44 -21.01 1.06
N ALA A 99 -0.18 -20.31 0.10
CA ALA A 99 0.32 -19.01 -0.38
C ALA A 99 0.39 -17.96 0.73
N VAL A 100 -0.52 -17.96 1.69
CA VAL A 100 -0.51 -17.04 2.83
C VAL A 100 0.51 -17.47 3.89
N VAL A 101 0.46 -18.74 4.34
CA VAL A 101 1.31 -19.19 5.45
C VAL A 101 2.79 -19.12 5.11
N THR A 102 3.18 -19.37 3.85
CA THR A 102 4.59 -19.27 3.41
C THR A 102 5.22 -17.89 3.60
N ALA A 103 4.39 -16.86 3.71
CA ALA A 103 4.88 -15.49 3.95
C ALA A 103 5.40 -15.27 5.39
N ALA A 104 5.04 -16.10 6.36
CA ALA A 104 5.59 -16.05 7.71
C ALA A 104 7.13 -16.10 7.73
N TYR A 105 7.71 -16.81 6.78
CA TYR A 105 9.15 -16.99 6.64
C TYR A 105 9.73 -16.29 5.39
N GLY A 106 8.98 -15.40 4.75
CA GLY A 106 9.43 -14.68 3.57
C GLY A 106 9.61 -15.55 2.30
N ILE A 107 8.99 -16.74 2.26
CA ILE A 107 9.19 -17.75 1.20
C ILE A 107 8.05 -17.67 0.18
N ASN A 108 8.39 -17.87 -1.09
CA ASN A 108 7.42 -17.96 -2.18
C ASN A 108 7.16 -19.42 -2.56
N GLY A 109 6.02 -19.95 -2.13
CA GLY A 109 5.61 -21.32 -2.37
C GLY A 109 6.08 -22.30 -1.28
N ARG A 110 5.25 -23.30 -0.99
CA ARG A 110 5.52 -24.29 0.04
C ARG A 110 6.52 -25.34 -0.47
N TRP A 111 7.62 -25.51 0.26
CA TRP A 111 8.61 -26.54 -0.04
C TRP A 111 8.55 -27.66 1.00
N ARG A 112 9.48 -27.67 1.96
CA ARG A 112 9.62 -28.72 3.00
C ARG A 112 9.47 -28.17 4.40
N GLU A 113 9.12 -26.90 4.53
CA GLU A 113 8.95 -26.24 5.81
C GLU A 113 7.73 -26.81 6.53
N SER A 114 7.89 -27.07 7.81
CA SER A 114 6.76 -27.34 8.69
C SER A 114 6.29 -26.03 9.29
N TYR A 115 5.01 -25.74 9.12
CA TYR A 115 4.35 -24.62 9.77
C TYR A 115 3.66 -25.17 11.02
N ASP A 116 3.75 -24.45 12.11
CA ASP A 116 3.08 -24.84 13.34
C ASP A 116 1.58 -24.50 13.31
N ASP A 117 0.84 -24.94 14.35
CA ASP A 117 -0.59 -24.70 14.43
C ASP A 117 -0.92 -23.21 14.58
N ALA A 118 -0.02 -22.41 15.15
CA ALA A 118 -0.20 -20.97 15.29
C ALA A 118 -0.08 -20.26 13.93
N ASP A 119 0.89 -20.64 13.09
CA ASP A 119 1.03 -20.13 11.73
C ASP A 119 -0.22 -20.42 10.88
N LEU A 120 -0.71 -21.67 10.96
CA LEU A 120 -1.90 -22.09 10.23
C LEU A 120 -3.15 -21.34 10.71
N ALA A 121 -3.34 -21.23 12.03
CA ALA A 121 -4.46 -20.50 12.61
C ALA A 121 -4.42 -19.01 12.23
N ARG A 122 -3.23 -18.37 12.21
CA ARG A 122 -3.06 -16.99 11.76
C ARG A 122 -3.41 -16.83 10.28
N ALA A 123 -2.95 -17.72 9.41
CA ALA A 123 -3.29 -17.69 7.99
C ALA A 123 -4.82 -17.79 7.78
N ASP A 124 -5.49 -18.71 8.48
CA ASP A 124 -6.94 -18.87 8.41
C ASP A 124 -7.70 -17.63 8.93
N ALA A 125 -7.23 -17.02 10.02
CA ALA A 125 -7.78 -15.77 10.53
C ALA A 125 -7.66 -14.63 9.54
N LEU A 126 -6.50 -14.47 8.89
CA LEU A 126 -6.27 -13.45 7.86
C LEU A 126 -7.15 -13.69 6.62
N LEU A 127 -7.25 -14.93 6.14
CA LEU A 127 -8.14 -15.28 5.04
C LEU A 127 -9.61 -14.99 5.39
N SER A 128 -10.03 -15.24 6.62
CA SER A 128 -11.37 -14.90 7.12
C SER A 128 -11.59 -13.39 7.15
N ARG A 129 -10.63 -12.63 7.70
CA ARG A 129 -10.67 -11.16 7.77
C ARG A 129 -10.80 -10.55 6.38
N LEU A 130 -10.13 -11.13 5.38
CA LEU A 130 -10.20 -10.69 3.98
C LEU A 130 -11.38 -11.34 3.19
N GLY A 131 -12.19 -12.20 3.81
CA GLY A 131 -13.39 -12.82 3.21
C GLY A 131 -13.09 -13.84 2.12
N VAL A 132 -11.93 -14.50 2.19
CA VAL A 132 -11.48 -15.51 1.23
C VAL A 132 -11.19 -16.87 1.90
N ALA A 133 -11.62 -17.08 3.16
CA ALA A 133 -11.42 -18.33 3.90
C ALA A 133 -12.02 -19.55 3.19
N HIS A 134 -13.17 -19.38 2.53
CA HIS A 134 -13.84 -20.44 1.75
C HIS A 134 -13.03 -20.89 0.53
N LEU A 135 -11.96 -20.18 0.17
CA LEU A 135 -11.07 -20.47 -0.94
C LEU A 135 -9.76 -21.12 -0.49
N ALA A 136 -9.55 -21.35 0.81
CA ALA A 136 -8.28 -21.78 1.40
C ALA A 136 -7.65 -22.99 0.69
N GLU A 137 -8.46 -23.97 0.28
CA GLU A 137 -8.03 -25.19 -0.40
C GLU A 137 -8.00 -25.05 -1.95
N ARG A 138 -8.48 -23.93 -2.51
CA ARG A 138 -8.42 -23.68 -3.95
C ARG A 138 -7.03 -23.31 -4.40
N ARG A 139 -6.74 -23.55 -5.69
CA ARG A 139 -5.48 -23.12 -6.31
C ARG A 139 -5.53 -21.62 -6.61
N TYR A 140 -4.48 -20.89 -6.24
CA TYR A 140 -4.37 -19.45 -6.45
C TYR A 140 -4.64 -19.02 -7.90
N GLY A 141 -4.18 -19.80 -8.89
CA GLY A 141 -4.39 -19.50 -10.31
C GLY A 141 -5.84 -19.55 -10.77
N THR A 142 -6.77 -20.13 -9.97
CA THR A 142 -8.21 -20.22 -10.29
C THR A 142 -9.05 -19.11 -9.68
N LEU A 143 -8.42 -18.19 -8.94
CA LEU A 143 -9.09 -17.08 -8.29
C LEU A 143 -9.44 -15.97 -9.29
N SER A 144 -10.54 -15.25 -9.04
CA SER A 144 -10.83 -13.97 -9.66
C SER A 144 -9.80 -12.91 -9.23
N ASP A 145 -9.73 -11.79 -9.92
CA ASP A 145 -8.78 -10.73 -9.61
C ASP A 145 -9.03 -10.14 -8.21
N GLY A 146 -10.29 -9.95 -7.81
CA GLY A 146 -10.63 -9.50 -6.46
C GLY A 146 -10.23 -10.50 -5.37
N GLU A 147 -10.45 -11.81 -5.59
CA GLU A 147 -10.01 -12.87 -4.68
C GLU A 147 -8.47 -12.92 -4.59
N ARG A 148 -7.77 -12.75 -5.72
CA ARG A 148 -6.29 -12.66 -5.75
C ARG A 148 -5.78 -11.50 -4.95
N LYS A 149 -6.34 -10.30 -5.12
CA LYS A 149 -5.94 -9.10 -4.38
C LYS A 149 -6.12 -9.27 -2.88
N ARG A 150 -7.28 -9.79 -2.44
CA ARG A 150 -7.54 -10.07 -1.03
C ARG A 150 -6.59 -11.14 -0.46
N THR A 151 -6.27 -12.16 -1.23
CA THR A 151 -5.26 -13.17 -0.84
C THR A 151 -3.87 -12.57 -0.73
N GLN A 152 -3.47 -11.67 -1.64
CA GLN A 152 -2.19 -10.95 -1.58
C GLN A 152 -2.08 -10.08 -0.33
N ILE A 153 -3.17 -9.39 0.05
CA ILE A 153 -3.21 -8.60 1.28
C ILE A 153 -3.10 -9.52 2.51
N ALA A 154 -3.85 -10.63 2.56
CA ALA A 154 -3.74 -11.60 3.64
C ALA A 154 -2.29 -12.11 3.77
N ARG A 155 -1.65 -12.42 2.64
CA ARG A 155 -0.25 -12.83 2.58
C ARG A 155 0.70 -11.75 3.11
N ALA A 156 0.50 -10.49 2.73
CA ALA A 156 1.36 -9.38 3.16
C ALA A 156 1.25 -9.11 4.66
N LEU A 157 0.12 -9.44 5.29
CA LEU A 157 -0.11 -9.32 6.73
C LEU A 157 0.39 -10.52 7.55
N MET A 158 0.80 -11.61 6.90
CA MET A 158 1.19 -12.84 7.60
C MET A 158 2.41 -12.67 8.51
N ALA A 159 3.39 -11.88 8.07
CA ALA A 159 4.61 -11.60 8.81
C ALA A 159 4.46 -10.55 9.93
N ASP A 160 3.23 -10.12 10.23
CA ASP A 160 2.92 -9.07 11.23
C ASP A 160 3.67 -7.75 10.99
N PRO A 161 3.51 -7.16 9.81
CA PRO A 161 4.28 -5.99 9.41
C PRO A 161 3.95 -4.76 10.27
N GLU A 162 4.94 -3.92 10.50
CA GLU A 162 4.81 -2.63 11.17
C GLU A 162 4.40 -1.51 10.17
N LEU A 163 4.69 -1.73 8.88
CA LEU A 163 4.35 -0.83 7.78
C LEU A 163 3.72 -1.63 6.63
N CYS A 164 2.55 -1.20 6.18
CA CYS A 164 1.86 -1.78 5.02
C CYS A 164 1.88 -0.82 3.83
N LEU A 165 2.23 -1.33 2.67
CA LEU A 165 2.34 -0.57 1.42
C LEU A 165 1.44 -1.21 0.35
N TRP A 166 0.32 -0.55 0.01
CA TRP A 166 -0.65 -1.02 -0.98
C TRP A 166 -0.56 -0.17 -2.25
N ASP A 167 0.08 -0.68 -3.31
CA ASP A 167 0.23 0.04 -4.58
C ASP A 167 -0.92 -0.38 -5.53
N GLU A 168 -1.89 0.50 -5.70
CA GLU A 168 -3.09 0.34 -6.52
C GLU A 168 -3.83 -1.01 -6.26
N PRO A 169 -4.22 -1.30 -5.01
CA PRO A 169 -4.79 -2.60 -4.66
C PRO A 169 -6.14 -2.87 -5.34
N ALA A 170 -6.87 -1.83 -5.73
CA ALA A 170 -8.17 -1.94 -6.40
C ALA A 170 -8.09 -1.88 -7.93
N ALA A 171 -6.89 -1.70 -8.51
CA ALA A 171 -6.74 -1.61 -9.96
C ALA A 171 -7.20 -2.89 -10.67
N GLY A 172 -8.02 -2.71 -11.71
CA GLY A 172 -8.55 -3.80 -12.53
C GLY A 172 -9.74 -4.54 -11.92
N LEU A 173 -10.24 -4.12 -10.75
CA LEU A 173 -11.43 -4.70 -10.14
C LEU A 173 -12.70 -4.08 -10.72
N ASP A 174 -13.74 -4.90 -10.86
CA ASP A 174 -15.10 -4.38 -11.08
C ASP A 174 -15.61 -3.62 -9.85
N LEU A 175 -16.74 -2.93 -10.01
CA LEU A 175 -17.31 -2.11 -8.94
C LEU A 175 -17.56 -2.92 -7.66
N GLY A 176 -18.13 -4.13 -7.77
CA GLY A 176 -18.48 -4.95 -6.61
C GLY A 176 -17.25 -5.43 -5.85
N ALA A 177 -16.24 -5.96 -6.56
CA ALA A 177 -14.98 -6.40 -5.97
C ALA A 177 -14.18 -5.25 -5.34
N ARG A 178 -14.20 -4.06 -5.97
CA ARG A 178 -13.61 -2.84 -5.43
C ARG A 178 -14.26 -2.43 -4.11
N GLU A 179 -15.59 -2.33 -4.08
CA GLU A 179 -16.32 -1.94 -2.87
C GLU A 179 -16.13 -2.95 -1.73
N GLU A 180 -16.12 -4.24 -2.04
CA GLU A 180 -15.82 -5.28 -1.05
C GLU A 180 -14.40 -5.12 -0.48
N LEU A 181 -13.39 -4.87 -1.33
CA LEU A 181 -12.02 -4.64 -0.90
C LEU A 181 -11.93 -3.40 0.01
N LEU A 182 -12.52 -2.28 -0.40
CA LEU A 182 -12.49 -1.04 0.37
C LEU A 182 -13.18 -1.19 1.73
N ALA A 183 -14.30 -1.91 1.80
CA ALA A 183 -14.96 -2.22 3.07
C ALA A 183 -14.07 -3.07 4.00
N ARG A 184 -13.20 -3.93 3.45
CA ARG A 184 -12.22 -4.70 4.23
C ARG A 184 -11.08 -3.80 4.75
N LEU A 185 -10.53 -2.95 3.88
CA LEU A 185 -9.48 -1.99 4.26
C LEU A 185 -9.99 -1.01 5.33
N THR A 186 -11.21 -0.52 5.20
CA THR A 186 -11.86 0.33 6.22
C THR A 186 -11.93 -0.37 7.59
N ARG A 187 -12.34 -1.64 7.62
CA ARG A 187 -12.37 -2.40 8.89
C ARG A 187 -10.98 -2.64 9.46
N MET A 188 -9.98 -2.80 8.61
CA MET A 188 -8.57 -2.93 9.05
C MET A 188 -8.05 -1.62 9.63
N ALA A 189 -8.33 -0.49 8.99
CA ALA A 189 -7.91 0.83 9.45
C ALA A 189 -8.56 1.23 10.81
N ALA A 190 -9.74 0.69 11.10
CA ALA A 190 -10.44 0.92 12.37
C ALA A 190 -9.88 0.11 13.55
N ASP A 191 -8.97 -0.84 13.31
CA ASP A 191 -8.32 -1.63 14.36
C ASP A 191 -7.26 -0.76 15.07
N PRO A 192 -7.33 -0.56 16.41
CA PRO A 192 -6.35 0.25 17.14
C PRO A 192 -4.90 -0.28 17.05
N HIS A 193 -4.74 -1.55 16.68
CA HIS A 193 -3.44 -2.19 16.49
C HIS A 193 -3.07 -2.33 15.02
N ALA A 194 -3.80 -1.62 14.13
CA ALA A 194 -3.46 -1.65 12.71
C ALA A 194 -2.04 -1.11 12.48
N PRO A 195 -1.25 -1.76 11.60
CA PRO A 195 0.03 -1.20 11.18
C PRO A 195 -0.18 0.15 10.50
N ALA A 196 0.86 0.98 10.51
CA ALA A 196 0.88 2.14 9.64
C ALA A 196 0.69 1.69 8.19
N THR A 197 -0.18 2.37 7.45
CA THR A 197 -0.53 1.94 6.09
C THR A 197 -0.39 3.08 5.10
N VAL A 198 0.21 2.80 3.96
CA VAL A 198 0.26 3.70 2.81
C VAL A 198 -0.44 3.05 1.63
N LEU A 199 -1.55 3.62 1.21
CA LEU A 199 -2.30 3.19 0.04
C LEU A 199 -2.04 4.16 -1.11
N VAL A 200 -1.60 3.66 -2.25
CA VAL A 200 -1.46 4.43 -3.48
C VAL A 200 -2.66 4.17 -4.37
N THR A 201 -3.27 5.23 -4.87
CA THR A 201 -4.29 5.18 -5.91
C THR A 201 -4.28 6.45 -6.75
N HIS A 202 -4.93 6.43 -7.89
CA HIS A 202 -5.23 7.61 -8.71
C HIS A 202 -6.72 7.98 -8.69
N HIS A 203 -7.53 7.27 -7.89
CA HIS A 203 -8.98 7.47 -7.72
C HIS A 203 -9.30 7.90 -6.30
N VAL A 204 -9.92 9.06 -6.15
CA VAL A 204 -10.34 9.60 -4.83
C VAL A 204 -11.39 8.69 -4.17
N GLU A 205 -12.23 8.04 -4.98
CA GLU A 205 -13.26 7.10 -4.54
C GLU A 205 -12.70 5.82 -3.92
N GLU A 206 -11.41 5.55 -4.09
CA GLU A 206 -10.72 4.39 -3.51
C GLU A 206 -10.09 4.67 -2.15
N ILE A 207 -10.30 5.85 -1.58
CA ILE A 207 -9.84 6.19 -0.23
C ILE A 207 -10.72 5.45 0.79
N PRO A 208 -10.18 4.52 1.60
CA PRO A 208 -10.94 3.84 2.64
C PRO A 208 -11.33 4.83 3.75
N GLN A 209 -12.45 4.57 4.42
CA GLN A 209 -12.76 5.26 5.67
C GLN A 209 -11.69 4.92 6.72
N GLY A 210 -11.38 5.88 7.58
CA GLY A 210 -10.28 5.75 8.55
C GLY A 210 -8.92 6.17 8.00
N THR A 211 -8.81 6.56 6.71
CA THR A 211 -7.62 7.24 6.21
C THR A 211 -7.44 8.57 6.93
N THR A 212 -6.26 8.80 7.51
CA THR A 212 -5.96 9.95 8.36
C THR A 212 -5.23 11.06 7.63
N HIS A 213 -4.39 10.71 6.65
CA HIS A 213 -3.51 11.65 5.96
C HIS A 213 -3.48 11.41 4.45
N ALA A 214 -3.13 12.45 3.71
CA ALA A 214 -2.88 12.35 2.28
C ALA A 214 -1.52 12.96 1.90
N LEU A 215 -0.89 12.38 0.87
CA LEU A 215 0.24 12.94 0.15
C LEU A 215 -0.11 12.99 -1.33
N ILE A 216 0.00 14.16 -1.94
CA ILE A 216 -0.40 14.38 -3.33
C ILE A 216 0.83 14.73 -4.15
N LEU A 217 1.11 13.91 -5.16
CA LEU A 217 2.27 14.04 -6.05
C LEU A 217 1.88 14.58 -7.42
N ARG A 218 2.74 15.43 -7.96
CA ARG A 218 2.74 15.82 -9.36
C ARG A 218 4.18 15.94 -9.87
N GLU A 219 4.48 15.31 -10.99
CA GLU A 219 5.79 15.41 -11.67
C GLU A 219 6.98 15.23 -10.73
N GLY A 220 6.87 14.23 -9.82
CA GLY A 220 7.92 13.89 -8.87
C GLY A 220 8.03 14.79 -7.65
N THR A 221 7.15 15.78 -7.49
CA THR A 221 7.14 16.70 -6.34
C THR A 221 5.88 16.59 -5.52
N VAL A 222 5.96 16.91 -4.23
CA VAL A 222 4.79 16.97 -3.34
C VAL A 222 4.07 18.30 -3.58
N VAL A 223 2.79 18.24 -3.91
CA VAL A 223 1.93 19.41 -4.12
C VAL A 223 0.89 19.63 -3.02
N GLY A 224 0.68 18.62 -2.18
CA GLY A 224 -0.14 18.69 -0.98
C GLY A 224 0.22 17.53 -0.04
N MET A 225 0.20 17.78 1.28
CA MET A 225 0.48 16.76 2.28
C MET A 225 -0.04 17.21 3.65
N GLY A 226 -0.58 16.28 4.41
CA GLY A 226 -1.06 16.53 5.78
C GLY A 226 -2.29 15.70 6.13
N PRO A 227 -3.03 16.12 7.17
CA PRO A 227 -4.33 15.53 7.48
C PRO A 227 -5.22 15.46 6.23
N LEU A 228 -5.96 14.36 6.08
CA LEU A 228 -6.72 14.07 4.85
C LEU A 228 -7.66 15.22 4.46
N GLU A 229 -8.37 15.78 5.44
CA GLU A 229 -9.33 16.88 5.25
C GLU A 229 -8.67 18.17 4.72
N ASP A 230 -7.41 18.42 5.13
CA ASP A 230 -6.68 19.64 4.77
C ASP A 230 -5.96 19.49 3.43
N ALA A 231 -5.46 18.29 3.14
CA ALA A 231 -4.67 18.04 1.93
C ALA A 231 -5.53 17.71 0.71
N LEU A 232 -6.74 17.18 0.91
CA LEU A 232 -7.65 16.74 -0.14
C LEU A 232 -8.69 17.84 -0.44
N ASP A 233 -8.26 18.88 -1.14
CA ASP A 233 -9.08 20.03 -1.52
C ASP A 233 -9.11 20.26 -3.05
N ASP A 234 -10.04 21.10 -3.50
CA ASP A 234 -10.26 21.43 -4.92
C ASP A 234 -9.00 22.02 -5.58
N VAL A 235 -8.28 22.89 -4.87
CA VAL A 235 -7.11 23.61 -5.40
C VAL A 235 -5.95 22.66 -5.57
N THR A 236 -5.67 21.85 -4.54
CA THR A 236 -4.57 20.89 -4.53
C THR A 236 -4.76 19.82 -5.60
N LEU A 237 -5.97 19.24 -5.70
CA LEU A 237 -6.25 18.24 -6.74
C LEU A 237 -6.27 18.85 -8.14
N SER A 238 -6.86 20.04 -8.32
CA SER A 238 -6.82 20.72 -9.63
C SER A 238 -5.39 20.97 -10.08
N ARG A 239 -4.51 21.40 -9.16
CA ARG A 239 -3.08 21.58 -9.44
C ARG A 239 -2.40 20.26 -9.78
N ALA A 240 -2.68 19.20 -9.03
CA ALA A 240 -2.07 17.89 -9.24
C ALA A 240 -2.42 17.29 -10.61
N TYR A 241 -3.68 17.34 -10.98
CA TYR A 241 -4.20 16.72 -12.21
C TYR A 241 -4.22 17.66 -13.43
N GLY A 242 -3.97 18.97 -13.25
CA GLY A 242 -3.92 19.94 -14.35
C GLY A 242 -5.28 20.26 -14.98
N THR A 243 -6.36 19.99 -14.27
CA THR A 243 -7.75 20.29 -14.68
C THR A 243 -8.56 20.76 -13.47
N PRO A 244 -9.55 21.66 -13.63
CA PRO A 244 -10.42 22.04 -12.52
C PRO A 244 -11.14 20.81 -11.96
N ILE A 245 -10.95 20.53 -10.66
CA ILE A 245 -11.58 19.41 -9.96
C ILE A 245 -12.31 19.96 -8.74
N ARG A 246 -13.50 19.44 -8.49
CA ARG A 246 -14.20 19.58 -7.23
C ARG A 246 -14.14 18.28 -6.45
N VAL A 247 -13.85 18.42 -5.13
CA VAL A 247 -13.80 17.32 -4.17
C VAL A 247 -14.96 17.50 -3.21
N PHE A 248 -15.71 16.44 -2.96
CA PHE A 248 -16.80 16.47 -2.02
C PHE A 248 -17.05 15.09 -1.42
N ARG A 249 -17.87 15.04 -0.38
CA ARG A 249 -18.27 13.77 0.26
C ARG A 249 -19.65 13.36 -0.20
N VAL A 250 -19.80 12.04 -0.43
CA VAL A 250 -21.09 11.37 -0.58
C VAL A 250 -21.19 10.37 0.58
N GLY A 251 -21.97 10.72 1.59
CA GLY A 251 -21.91 10.03 2.89
C GLY A 251 -20.52 10.17 3.52
N GLU A 252 -19.92 9.04 3.87
CA GLU A 252 -18.58 8.99 4.48
C GLU A 252 -17.45 8.82 3.43
N ARG A 253 -17.78 8.87 2.14
CA ARG A 253 -16.83 8.61 1.05
C ARG A 253 -16.46 9.89 0.34
N TRP A 254 -15.18 10.01 0.01
CA TRP A 254 -14.70 11.06 -0.86
C TRP A 254 -15.02 10.75 -2.33
N THR A 255 -15.28 11.77 -3.11
CA THR A 255 -15.42 11.71 -4.56
C THR A 255 -14.87 12.97 -5.20
N ALA A 256 -14.46 12.87 -6.45
CA ALA A 256 -13.94 13.99 -7.20
C ALA A 256 -14.51 14.01 -8.61
N GLN A 257 -14.83 15.19 -9.10
CA GLN A 257 -15.35 15.39 -10.44
C GLN A 257 -14.66 16.57 -11.13
N ALA A 258 -14.41 16.43 -12.44
CA ALA A 258 -13.98 17.57 -13.23
C ALA A 258 -15.08 18.64 -13.25
N SER A 259 -14.70 19.87 -12.90
CA SER A 259 -15.59 21.03 -13.00
C SER A 259 -15.41 21.62 -14.41
N HIS A 260 -16.33 21.31 -15.31
CA HIS A 260 -16.39 22.02 -16.59
C HIS A 260 -17.00 23.41 -16.33
N ALA A 261 -16.31 24.47 -16.74
CA ALA A 261 -16.82 25.83 -16.73
C ALA A 261 -17.89 25.99 -17.84
#